data_39221263fb4adefede28646480fe9863
#
_entry.id   39221263fb4adefede28646480fe9863
#
_cell.length_a   1.000
_cell.length_b   1.000
_cell.length_c   1.000
_cell.angle_alpha   90.00
_cell.angle_beta   90.00
_cell.angle_gamma   90.00
#
_symmetry.space_group_name_H-M   'P 1'
#
loop_
_entity.id
_entity.type
_entity.pdbx_description
1 polymer ?
#
loop_
_entity_poly.entity_id
_entity_poly.type
_entity_poly.pdbx_seq_one_letter_code
_entity_poly.pdbx_strand_id
1 'polypeptide(L)'
;MTDAKAGPEAGTAKPGFDRRLLPPMLLGSVLNPINSTIIAVALVPIGRALGAPASQTAWLVSALYLATALGQPVVGRLIDVFGPRRLFLLSTGLVGVAGVVGALAPDLGVLIGARVLLGFGTCAGYPAAMALVRSEAERTGRDSPGGVLTALAVANQTIAVVGPLLGGLLIAVGGWRTTFALNVPLAVAAVLLGLLRLPKADPKREPEAERTARPTGGTTRRVSLAARLDLPGMGLFAAMLVSLLLFLMNLHLRDWYLLALAAAAGAAFAARELRAATPFIDLRVLGGNTPLLATYGRALVAYVVSYSFLYGFTQWTEEGFGLTPFHAGLAQIPMFLLATGVSVVSGRSTSVRGKLLLGAAGQIVACLVILMLGGDSPLWMLLLVALIFGVPQGLNNLALQNSVYFQADPERTASSAGLLRTFAYIGSMVASSATAASFGQHADTGGLHRLAWVMLGAGVLYLLLTLFDRTLGRAAGTGTRASA
;
A
#
# COMPACT_ATOMS: atom_id res chain seq x y z
N MET A 1 -49.78 5.46 52.88
CA MET A 1 -49.55 5.61 51.45
C MET A 1 -48.21 6.35 51.32
N THR A 2 -47.13 5.59 51.12
CA THR A 2 -45.76 6.06 51.06
C THR A 2 -45.27 5.81 49.62
N ASP A 3 -45.17 6.90 48.85
CA ASP A 3 -44.57 6.89 47.52
C ASP A 3 -43.07 6.58 47.63
N ALA A 4 -42.67 5.41 47.18
CA ALA A 4 -41.27 5.04 46.98
C ALA A 4 -40.77 5.72 45.68
N LYS A 5 -40.03 6.84 45.80
CA LYS A 5 -39.23 7.43 44.73
C LYS A 5 -38.20 6.38 44.26
N ALA A 6 -38.41 5.86 43.04
CA ALA A 6 -37.38 5.14 42.32
C ALA A 6 -36.18 6.07 42.09
N GLY A 7 -35.03 5.77 42.66
CA GLY A 7 -33.79 6.47 42.44
C GLY A 7 -33.32 6.27 40.95
N PRO A 8 -32.55 7.24 40.40
CA PRO A 8 -32.05 7.13 39.04
C PRO A 8 -31.16 5.88 38.93
N GLU A 9 -31.51 4.98 38.02
CA GLU A 9 -30.67 3.89 37.61
C GLU A 9 -29.26 4.39 37.26
N ALA A 10 -28.27 3.94 37.99
CA ALA A 10 -26.88 4.25 37.68
C ALA A 10 -26.56 3.74 36.28
N GLY A 11 -26.54 4.67 35.32
CA GLY A 11 -26.19 4.39 33.94
C GLY A 11 -24.82 3.74 33.92
N THR A 12 -24.77 2.44 33.59
CA THR A 12 -23.55 1.71 33.38
C THR A 12 -22.79 2.41 32.26
N ALA A 13 -21.68 3.07 32.59
CA ALA A 13 -20.82 3.73 31.62
C ALA A 13 -20.46 2.73 30.52
N LYS A 14 -20.88 3.00 29.28
CA LYS A 14 -20.59 2.13 28.14
C LYS A 14 -19.08 1.88 28.09
N PRO A 15 -18.62 0.62 28.01
CA PRO A 15 -17.21 0.29 28.01
C PRO A 15 -16.49 1.02 26.86
N GLY A 16 -15.36 1.67 27.16
CA GLY A 16 -14.53 2.34 26.14
C GLY A 16 -13.78 1.33 25.28
N PHE A 17 -13.12 1.79 24.24
CA PHE A 17 -12.23 0.97 23.40
C PHE A 17 -11.13 0.30 24.24
N ASP A 18 -10.91 -1.00 24.06
CA ASP A 18 -9.83 -1.72 24.73
C ASP A 18 -8.45 -1.31 24.17
N ARG A 19 -7.76 -0.43 24.92
CA ARG A 19 -6.43 0.07 24.53
C ARG A 19 -5.38 -1.03 24.45
N ARG A 20 -5.62 -2.22 25.00
CA ARG A 20 -4.70 -3.36 24.90
C ARG A 20 -4.56 -3.89 23.47
N LEU A 21 -5.53 -3.62 22.61
CA LEU A 21 -5.50 -4.00 21.20
C LEU A 21 -4.59 -3.10 20.34
N LEU A 22 -4.31 -1.86 20.79
CA LEU A 22 -3.53 -0.89 20.01
C LEU A 22 -2.12 -1.38 19.64
N PRO A 23 -1.28 -1.91 20.56
CA PRO A 23 0.09 -2.29 20.20
C PRO A 23 0.17 -3.36 19.11
N PRO A 24 -0.55 -4.50 19.14
CA PRO A 24 -0.50 -5.46 18.04
C PRO A 24 -1.06 -4.88 16.73
N MET A 25 -2.12 -4.05 16.79
CA MET A 25 -2.68 -3.42 15.61
C MET A 25 -1.69 -2.46 14.94
N LEU A 26 -1.03 -1.59 15.72
CA LEU A 26 -0.02 -0.66 15.24
C LEU A 26 1.16 -1.43 14.64
N LEU A 27 1.72 -2.38 15.38
CA LEU A 27 2.88 -3.14 14.90
C LEU A 27 2.55 -3.92 13.61
N GLY A 28 1.41 -4.60 13.56
CA GLY A 28 0.98 -5.32 12.36
C GLY A 28 0.78 -4.40 11.15
N SER A 29 0.20 -3.21 11.36
CA SER A 29 -0.09 -2.27 10.27
C SER A 29 1.17 -1.67 9.64
N VAL A 30 2.26 -1.52 10.39
CA VAL A 30 3.50 -0.90 9.91
C VAL A 30 4.47 -1.89 9.26
N LEU A 31 4.25 -3.21 9.36
CA LEU A 31 5.16 -4.21 8.76
C LEU A 31 5.30 -4.07 7.24
N ASN A 32 4.23 -3.75 6.53
CA ASN A 32 4.31 -3.54 5.08
C ASN A 32 5.04 -2.23 4.73
N PRO A 33 4.65 -1.06 5.26
CA PRO A 33 5.36 0.18 5.01
C PRO A 33 6.85 0.13 5.33
N ILE A 34 7.25 -0.47 6.46
CA ILE A 34 8.66 -0.55 6.85
C ILE A 34 9.48 -1.34 5.83
N ASN A 35 8.98 -2.49 5.36
CA ASN A 35 9.64 -3.31 4.36
C ASN A 35 9.65 -2.67 2.96
N SER A 36 8.68 -1.83 2.66
CA SER A 36 8.60 -1.11 1.39
C SER A 36 9.56 0.07 1.32
N THR A 37 9.84 0.72 2.44
CA THR A 37 10.68 1.93 2.48
C THR A 37 12.14 1.63 2.78
N ILE A 38 12.44 0.68 3.66
CA ILE A 38 13.81 0.25 3.95
C ILE A 38 14.52 -0.29 2.71
N ILE A 39 13.81 -1.02 1.84
CA ILE A 39 14.41 -1.61 0.64
C ILE A 39 14.98 -0.56 -0.31
N ALA A 40 14.44 0.67 -0.32
CA ALA A 40 14.87 1.72 -1.24
C ALA A 40 16.39 2.00 -1.15
N VAL A 41 16.95 2.02 0.07
CA VAL A 41 18.38 2.22 0.33
C VAL A 41 19.19 0.91 0.36
N ALA A 42 18.53 -0.24 0.20
CA ALA A 42 19.20 -1.53 0.21
C ALA A 42 19.46 -2.10 -1.20
N LEU A 43 18.80 -1.57 -2.25
CA LEU A 43 18.89 -2.10 -3.61
C LEU A 43 20.31 -2.07 -4.15
N VAL A 44 21.02 -0.96 -4.00
CA VAL A 44 22.41 -0.81 -4.47
C VAL A 44 23.37 -1.70 -3.67
N PRO A 45 23.37 -1.68 -2.32
CA PRO A 45 24.18 -2.61 -1.53
C PRO A 45 23.94 -4.08 -1.84
N ILE A 46 22.69 -4.50 -2.07
CA ILE A 46 22.34 -5.87 -2.46
C ILE A 46 22.91 -6.17 -3.84
N GLY A 47 22.71 -5.28 -4.82
CA GLY A 47 23.22 -5.42 -6.16
C GLY A 47 24.73 -5.61 -6.19
N ARG A 48 25.48 -4.79 -5.46
CA ARG A 48 26.94 -4.91 -5.34
C ARG A 48 27.37 -6.21 -4.67
N ALA A 49 26.68 -6.62 -3.61
CA ALA A 49 27.04 -7.83 -2.87
C ALA A 49 26.74 -9.13 -3.63
N LEU A 50 25.69 -9.15 -4.47
CA LEU A 50 25.26 -10.32 -5.21
C LEU A 50 25.64 -10.26 -6.71
N GLY A 51 26.36 -9.23 -7.15
CA GLY A 51 26.74 -9.05 -8.56
C GLY A 51 25.53 -8.83 -9.48
N ALA A 52 24.43 -8.27 -8.96
CA ALA A 52 23.19 -8.10 -9.68
C ALA A 52 23.00 -6.62 -10.11
N PRO A 53 22.71 -6.36 -11.41
CA PRO A 53 22.46 -5.00 -11.89
C PRO A 53 21.15 -4.42 -11.36
N ALA A 54 20.97 -3.09 -11.50
CA ALA A 54 19.78 -2.37 -11.07
C ALA A 54 18.48 -2.96 -11.67
N SER A 55 18.54 -3.44 -12.93
CA SER A 55 17.42 -4.10 -13.59
C SER A 55 16.96 -5.39 -12.90
N GLN A 56 17.89 -6.12 -12.28
CA GLN A 56 17.57 -7.36 -11.56
C GLN A 56 17.16 -7.08 -10.12
N THR A 57 17.79 -6.13 -9.42
CA THR A 57 17.40 -5.77 -8.04
C THR A 57 16.01 -5.16 -7.95
N ALA A 58 15.49 -4.56 -9.03
CA ALA A 58 14.12 -4.08 -9.14
C ALA A 58 13.06 -5.18 -8.87
N TRP A 59 13.39 -6.47 -9.12
CA TRP A 59 12.52 -7.58 -8.77
C TRP A 59 12.24 -7.69 -7.27
N LEU A 60 13.15 -7.22 -6.41
CA LEU A 60 12.94 -7.20 -4.96
C LEU A 60 11.77 -6.29 -4.56
N VAL A 61 11.55 -5.21 -5.31
CA VAL A 61 10.42 -4.30 -5.12
C VAL A 61 9.15 -4.92 -5.69
N SER A 62 9.20 -5.33 -6.97
CA SER A 62 8.06 -5.87 -7.70
C SER A 62 7.49 -7.13 -7.07
N ALA A 63 8.34 -8.04 -6.59
CA ALA A 63 7.92 -9.30 -5.95
C ALA A 63 7.10 -9.06 -4.67
N LEU A 64 7.51 -8.09 -3.83
CA LEU A 64 6.74 -7.73 -2.65
C LEU A 64 5.35 -7.22 -3.03
N TYR A 65 5.28 -6.26 -3.97
CA TYR A 65 4.01 -5.65 -4.33
C TYR A 65 3.10 -6.59 -5.09
N LEU A 66 3.65 -7.46 -5.94
CA LEU A 66 2.90 -8.53 -6.60
C LEU A 66 2.24 -9.46 -5.57
N ALA A 67 3.05 -9.98 -4.62
CA ALA A 67 2.54 -10.84 -3.56
C ALA A 67 1.50 -10.13 -2.67
N THR A 68 1.72 -8.83 -2.38
CA THR A 68 0.79 -8.04 -1.60
C THR A 68 -0.52 -7.77 -2.36
N ALA A 69 -0.44 -7.44 -3.65
CA ALA A 69 -1.62 -7.20 -4.49
C ALA A 69 -2.51 -8.45 -4.61
N LEU A 70 -1.88 -9.63 -4.69
CA LEU A 70 -2.59 -10.92 -4.70
C LEU A 70 -3.10 -11.31 -3.31
N GLY A 71 -2.30 -11.09 -2.29
CA GLY A 71 -2.57 -11.57 -0.93
C GLY A 71 -3.62 -10.76 -0.18
N GLN A 72 -3.70 -9.44 -0.37
CA GLN A 72 -4.61 -8.59 0.42
C GLN A 72 -6.09 -8.95 0.27
N PRO A 73 -6.66 -9.11 -0.94
CA PRO A 73 -8.07 -9.50 -1.07
C PRO A 73 -8.34 -10.89 -0.49
N VAL A 74 -7.38 -11.83 -0.65
CA VAL A 74 -7.48 -13.19 -0.09
C VAL A 74 -7.51 -13.16 1.42
N VAL A 75 -6.55 -12.47 2.02
CA VAL A 75 -6.41 -12.38 3.48
C VAL A 75 -7.62 -11.68 4.09
N GLY A 76 -8.19 -10.66 3.44
CA GLY A 76 -9.43 -10.04 3.87
C GLY A 76 -10.53 -11.09 4.08
N ARG A 77 -10.77 -11.94 3.09
CA ARG A 77 -11.77 -13.02 3.17
C ARG A 77 -11.41 -14.11 4.18
N LEU A 78 -10.13 -14.45 4.28
CA LEU A 78 -9.68 -15.43 5.29
C LEU A 78 -9.90 -14.89 6.71
N ILE A 79 -9.78 -13.59 6.94
CA ILE A 79 -10.10 -12.95 8.21
C ILE A 79 -11.58 -13.12 8.55
N ASP A 80 -12.48 -12.95 7.56
CA ASP A 80 -13.92 -13.13 7.76
C ASP A 80 -14.28 -14.59 8.13
N VAL A 81 -13.52 -15.57 7.59
CA VAL A 81 -13.75 -17.01 7.84
C VAL A 81 -13.07 -17.51 9.11
N PHE A 82 -11.79 -17.16 9.32
CA PHE A 82 -10.96 -17.74 10.39
C PHE A 82 -10.73 -16.78 11.57
N GLY A 83 -11.18 -15.54 11.43
CA GLY A 83 -11.03 -14.48 12.41
C GLY A 83 -9.70 -13.74 12.35
N PRO A 84 -9.67 -12.48 12.82
CA PRO A 84 -8.50 -11.59 12.68
C PRO A 84 -7.27 -12.08 13.45
N ARG A 85 -7.45 -12.71 14.64
CA ARG A 85 -6.34 -13.17 15.46
C ARG A 85 -5.51 -14.26 14.79
N ARG A 86 -6.16 -15.30 14.23
CA ARG A 86 -5.44 -16.42 13.60
C ARG A 86 -4.65 -15.95 12.38
N LEU A 87 -5.28 -15.15 11.54
CA LEU A 87 -4.64 -14.63 10.35
C LEU A 87 -3.49 -13.66 10.69
N PHE A 88 -3.66 -12.82 11.71
CA PHE A 88 -2.60 -11.96 12.21
C PHE A 88 -1.37 -12.77 12.64
N LEU A 89 -1.55 -13.81 13.45
CA LEU A 89 -0.46 -14.65 13.96
C LEU A 89 0.25 -15.43 12.83
N LEU A 90 -0.51 -16.02 11.91
CA LEU A 90 0.05 -16.75 10.77
C LEU A 90 0.84 -15.82 9.86
N SER A 91 0.28 -14.68 9.49
CA SER A 91 0.93 -13.69 8.62
C SER A 91 2.17 -13.09 9.27
N THR A 92 2.12 -12.70 10.54
CA THR A 92 3.30 -12.17 11.23
C THR A 92 4.37 -13.24 11.44
N GLY A 93 3.98 -14.50 11.67
CA GLY A 93 4.91 -15.62 11.67
C GLY A 93 5.62 -15.79 10.32
N LEU A 94 4.87 -15.67 9.22
CA LEU A 94 5.44 -15.71 7.86
C LEU A 94 6.43 -14.56 7.61
N VAL A 95 6.18 -13.35 8.15
CA VAL A 95 7.15 -12.24 8.11
C VAL A 95 8.45 -12.63 8.79
N GLY A 96 8.39 -13.29 9.95
CA GLY A 96 9.58 -13.78 10.66
C GLY A 96 10.38 -14.79 9.83
N VAL A 97 9.70 -15.78 9.25
CA VAL A 97 10.31 -16.78 8.35
C VAL A 97 10.98 -16.08 7.16
N ALA A 98 10.27 -15.15 6.51
CA ALA A 98 10.80 -14.39 5.38
C ALA A 98 12.01 -13.54 5.78
N GLY A 99 12.02 -12.99 7.00
CA GLY A 99 13.16 -12.27 7.57
C GLY A 99 14.40 -13.16 7.69
N VAL A 100 14.23 -14.40 8.21
CA VAL A 100 15.32 -15.38 8.31
C VAL A 100 15.83 -15.78 6.92
N VAL A 101 14.92 -16.17 6.00
CA VAL A 101 15.28 -16.55 4.63
C VAL A 101 16.03 -15.43 3.92
N GLY A 102 15.54 -14.18 4.05
CA GLY A 102 16.17 -13.01 3.42
C GLY A 102 17.54 -12.66 4.01
N ALA A 103 17.70 -12.77 5.34
CA ALA A 103 18.98 -12.52 5.99
C ALA A 103 20.06 -13.57 5.64
N LEU A 104 19.64 -14.81 5.39
CA LEU A 104 20.53 -15.92 5.03
C LEU A 104 20.63 -16.16 3.52
N ALA A 105 19.97 -15.36 2.67
CA ALA A 105 19.92 -15.55 1.23
C ALA A 105 21.32 -15.58 0.60
N PRO A 106 21.69 -16.67 -0.12
CA PRO A 106 22.95 -16.78 -0.81
C PRO A 106 22.96 -16.06 -2.18
N ASP A 107 21.81 -15.90 -2.80
CA ASP A 107 21.63 -15.32 -4.12
C ASP A 107 20.36 -14.48 -4.23
N LEU A 108 20.20 -13.77 -5.35
CA LEU A 108 19.07 -12.87 -5.61
C LEU A 108 17.74 -13.63 -5.73
N GLY A 109 17.74 -14.85 -6.26
CA GLY A 109 16.52 -15.65 -6.45
C GLY A 109 15.89 -16.01 -5.10
N VAL A 110 16.68 -16.48 -4.14
CA VAL A 110 16.24 -16.75 -2.76
C VAL A 110 15.75 -15.47 -2.10
N LEU A 111 16.43 -14.35 -2.35
CA LEU A 111 16.03 -13.05 -1.79
C LEU A 111 14.70 -12.56 -2.38
N ILE A 112 14.46 -12.77 -3.68
CA ILE A 112 13.16 -12.51 -4.32
C ILE A 112 12.08 -13.40 -3.70
N GLY A 113 12.36 -14.68 -3.47
CA GLY A 113 11.46 -15.61 -2.76
C GLY A 113 11.12 -15.10 -1.35
N ALA A 114 12.12 -14.62 -0.59
CA ALA A 114 11.89 -13.98 0.71
C ALA A 114 10.98 -12.74 0.61
N ARG A 115 11.11 -11.93 -0.45
CA ARG A 115 10.23 -10.77 -0.69
C ARG A 115 8.79 -11.17 -1.02
N VAL A 116 8.59 -12.29 -1.74
CA VAL A 116 7.24 -12.87 -1.96
C VAL A 116 6.62 -13.30 -0.63
N LEU A 117 7.38 -14.02 0.20
CA LEU A 117 6.92 -14.41 1.55
C LEU A 117 6.58 -13.19 2.42
N LEU A 118 7.42 -12.14 2.40
CA LEU A 118 7.15 -10.87 3.08
C LEU A 118 5.87 -10.23 2.57
N GLY A 119 5.64 -10.21 1.26
CA GLY A 119 4.44 -9.66 0.65
C GLY A 119 3.18 -10.33 1.19
N PHE A 120 3.12 -11.66 1.19
CA PHE A 120 2.00 -12.40 1.78
C PHE A 120 1.93 -12.24 3.30
N GLY A 121 3.08 -12.26 3.99
CA GLY A 121 3.15 -12.12 5.44
C GLY A 121 2.69 -10.75 5.95
N THR A 122 2.84 -9.68 5.18
CA THR A 122 2.42 -8.34 5.59
C THR A 122 0.96 -8.02 5.24
N CYS A 123 0.26 -8.90 4.51
CA CYS A 123 -1.11 -8.65 4.04
C CYS A 123 -2.14 -8.57 5.15
N ALA A 124 -1.99 -9.31 6.26
CA ALA A 124 -3.03 -9.40 7.29
C ALA A 124 -3.00 -8.24 8.30
N GLY A 125 -1.88 -7.56 8.47
CA GLY A 125 -1.70 -6.59 9.55
C GLY A 125 -2.76 -5.49 9.57
N TYR A 126 -2.94 -4.79 8.47
CA TYR A 126 -3.91 -3.71 8.35
C TYR A 126 -5.38 -4.21 8.29
N PRO A 127 -5.74 -5.23 7.48
CA PRO A 127 -7.10 -5.77 7.48
C PRO A 127 -7.52 -6.35 8.84
N ALA A 128 -6.62 -7.04 9.55
CA ALA A 128 -6.92 -7.54 10.88
C ALA A 128 -7.14 -6.41 11.89
N ALA A 129 -6.35 -5.33 11.82
CA ALA A 129 -6.56 -4.14 12.63
C ALA A 129 -7.94 -3.51 12.36
N MET A 130 -8.35 -3.39 11.09
CA MET A 130 -9.67 -2.85 10.73
C MET A 130 -10.82 -3.75 11.22
N ALA A 131 -10.68 -5.07 11.11
CA ALA A 131 -11.67 -6.02 11.63
C ALA A 131 -11.81 -5.92 13.16
N LEU A 132 -10.70 -5.72 13.87
CA LEU A 132 -10.71 -5.50 15.32
C LEU A 132 -11.36 -4.17 15.71
N VAL A 133 -11.08 -3.08 14.97
CA VAL A 133 -11.75 -1.77 15.17
C VAL A 133 -13.27 -1.92 15.02
N ARG A 134 -13.72 -2.62 13.97
CA ARG A 134 -15.15 -2.86 13.75
C ARG A 134 -15.77 -3.67 14.87
N SER A 135 -15.14 -4.77 15.28
CA SER A 135 -15.67 -5.61 16.37
C SER A 135 -15.76 -4.86 17.70
N GLU A 136 -14.82 -3.95 17.97
CA GLU A 136 -14.85 -3.10 19.16
C GLU A 136 -15.91 -1.99 19.07
N ALA A 137 -16.14 -1.42 17.90
CA ALA A 137 -17.23 -0.46 17.65
C ALA A 137 -18.59 -1.12 17.93
N GLU A 138 -18.80 -2.34 17.42
CA GLU A 138 -20.01 -3.15 17.70
C GLU A 138 -20.15 -3.47 19.21
N ARG A 139 -19.05 -3.84 19.90
CA ARG A 139 -19.06 -4.14 21.34
C ARG A 139 -19.39 -2.92 22.19
N THR A 140 -18.88 -1.74 21.83
CA THR A 140 -19.01 -0.52 22.62
C THR A 140 -20.26 0.29 22.25
N GLY A 141 -20.91 -0.02 21.10
CA GLY A 141 -22.04 0.75 20.56
C GLY A 141 -21.66 2.20 20.23
N ARG A 142 -20.38 2.47 19.93
CA ARG A 142 -19.86 3.76 19.49
C ARG A 142 -19.35 3.65 18.07
N ASP A 143 -19.81 4.53 17.20
CA ASP A 143 -19.25 4.65 15.87
C ASP A 143 -17.76 4.99 15.98
N SER A 144 -16.94 4.16 15.36
CA SER A 144 -15.50 4.24 15.17
C SER A 144 -14.69 5.04 16.21
N PRO A 145 -13.75 4.44 16.94
CA PRO A 145 -12.83 5.17 17.80
C PRO A 145 -11.84 5.96 16.93
N GLY A 146 -12.23 7.19 16.53
CA GLY A 146 -11.44 8.06 15.63
C GLY A 146 -9.98 8.18 16.04
N GLY A 147 -9.68 8.13 17.35
CA GLY A 147 -8.32 8.13 17.86
C GLY A 147 -7.49 6.89 17.46
N VAL A 148 -8.12 5.71 17.28
CA VAL A 148 -7.41 4.49 16.84
C VAL A 148 -7.04 4.58 15.37
N LEU A 149 -7.96 5.02 14.52
CA LEU A 149 -7.69 5.21 13.09
C LEU A 149 -6.60 6.26 12.86
N THR A 150 -6.66 7.36 13.63
CA THR A 150 -5.62 8.39 13.63
C THR A 150 -4.27 7.81 14.05
N ALA A 151 -4.21 7.01 15.12
CA ALA A 151 -2.97 6.37 15.57
C ALA A 151 -2.39 5.43 14.50
N LEU A 152 -3.21 4.64 13.81
CA LEU A 152 -2.77 3.79 12.68
C LEU A 152 -2.24 4.62 11.51
N ALA A 153 -2.92 5.71 11.15
CA ALA A 153 -2.48 6.61 10.08
C ALA A 153 -1.15 7.29 10.42
N VAL A 154 -1.01 7.82 11.64
CA VAL A 154 0.22 8.44 12.13
C VAL A 154 1.37 7.44 12.17
N ALA A 155 1.15 6.22 12.67
CA ALA A 155 2.18 5.18 12.70
C ALA A 155 2.67 4.83 11.29
N ASN A 156 1.77 4.63 10.33
CA ASN A 156 2.14 4.37 8.94
C ASN A 156 2.92 5.53 8.32
N GLN A 157 2.51 6.78 8.59
CA GLN A 157 3.21 7.97 8.08
C GLN A 157 4.59 8.13 8.73
N THR A 158 4.72 7.87 10.03
CA THR A 158 6.00 7.91 10.74
C THR A 158 6.99 6.90 10.15
N ILE A 159 6.53 5.67 9.86
CA ILE A 159 7.37 4.65 9.24
C ILE A 159 7.79 5.04 7.82
N ALA A 160 6.94 5.70 7.06
CA ALA A 160 7.32 6.21 5.74
C ALA A 160 8.50 7.19 5.83
N VAL A 161 8.52 8.04 6.89
CA VAL A 161 9.61 8.99 7.15
C VAL A 161 10.87 8.27 7.64
N VAL A 162 10.72 7.39 8.63
CA VAL A 162 11.85 6.77 9.35
C VAL A 162 12.45 5.61 8.57
N GLY A 163 11.67 4.96 7.70
CA GLY A 163 12.07 3.72 7.01
C GLY A 163 13.39 3.80 6.25
N PRO A 164 13.59 4.73 5.32
CA PRO A 164 14.85 4.83 4.58
C PRO A 164 16.04 5.15 5.48
N LEU A 165 15.87 6.01 6.50
CA LEU A 165 16.91 6.32 7.49
C LEU A 165 17.28 5.09 8.31
N LEU A 166 16.27 4.36 8.80
CA LEU A 166 16.46 3.11 9.54
C LEU A 166 17.17 2.06 8.66
N GLY A 167 16.77 1.96 7.39
CA GLY A 167 17.43 1.10 6.42
C GLY A 167 18.91 1.42 6.24
N GLY A 168 19.23 2.69 6.03
CA GLY A 168 20.60 3.16 5.91
C GLY A 168 21.43 2.91 7.17
N LEU A 169 20.85 3.13 8.37
CA LEU A 169 21.50 2.84 9.65
C LEU A 169 21.78 1.33 9.80
N LEU A 170 20.81 0.48 9.52
CA LEU A 170 20.96 -0.97 9.58
C LEU A 170 22.08 -1.45 8.65
N ILE A 171 22.13 -0.91 7.43
CA ILE A 171 23.17 -1.24 6.45
C ILE A 171 24.54 -0.80 6.94
N ALA A 172 24.65 0.38 7.55
CA ALA A 172 25.90 0.89 8.09
C ALA A 172 26.46 0.02 9.26
N VAL A 173 25.56 -0.55 10.07
CA VAL A 173 25.96 -1.36 11.25
C VAL A 173 26.25 -2.82 10.89
N GLY A 174 25.48 -3.43 10.01
CA GLY A 174 25.59 -4.88 9.76
C GLY A 174 25.34 -5.31 8.31
N GLY A 175 25.41 -4.36 7.36
CA GLY A 175 25.19 -4.64 5.94
C GLY A 175 23.72 -4.84 5.58
N TRP A 176 23.45 -5.06 4.30
CA TRP A 176 22.09 -5.18 3.78
C TRP A 176 21.26 -6.32 4.40
N ARG A 177 21.92 -7.40 4.87
CA ARG A 177 21.25 -8.53 5.51
C ARG A 177 20.48 -8.14 6.77
N THR A 178 20.93 -7.13 7.49
CA THR A 178 20.25 -6.63 8.70
C THR A 178 18.88 -6.02 8.39
N THR A 179 18.65 -5.51 7.18
CA THR A 179 17.35 -4.98 6.76
C THR A 179 16.28 -6.09 6.71
N PHE A 180 16.67 -7.32 6.37
CA PHE A 180 15.80 -8.50 6.43
C PHE A 180 15.74 -9.08 7.84
N ALA A 181 16.87 -9.16 8.54
CA ALA A 181 16.95 -9.67 9.91
C ALA A 181 16.06 -8.88 10.88
N LEU A 182 15.84 -7.56 10.65
CA LEU A 182 14.92 -6.73 11.43
C LEU A 182 13.50 -7.31 11.51
N ASN A 183 13.07 -8.03 10.47
CA ASN A 183 11.74 -8.64 10.47
C ASN A 183 11.58 -9.72 11.53
N VAL A 184 12.66 -10.36 11.98
CA VAL A 184 12.61 -11.43 13.00
C VAL A 184 12.16 -10.88 14.36
N PRO A 185 12.85 -9.89 14.97
CA PRO A 185 12.40 -9.33 16.24
C PRO A 185 11.03 -8.63 16.12
N LEU A 186 10.71 -7.98 14.98
CA LEU A 186 9.40 -7.40 14.76
C LEU A 186 8.29 -8.46 14.72
N ALA A 187 8.53 -9.57 14.02
CA ALA A 187 7.60 -10.68 13.95
C ALA A 187 7.41 -11.36 15.32
N VAL A 188 8.50 -11.60 16.04
CA VAL A 188 8.43 -12.15 17.40
C VAL A 188 7.61 -11.24 18.32
N ALA A 189 7.89 -9.93 18.33
CA ALA A 189 7.13 -8.96 19.10
C ALA A 189 5.64 -8.95 18.71
N ALA A 190 5.34 -8.96 17.39
CA ALA A 190 3.97 -8.96 16.88
C ALA A 190 3.22 -10.26 17.27
N VAL A 191 3.87 -11.42 17.14
CA VAL A 191 3.30 -12.71 17.56
C VAL A 191 3.03 -12.73 19.06
N LEU A 192 4.00 -12.33 19.88
CA LEU A 192 3.83 -12.27 21.34
C LEU A 192 2.70 -11.33 21.75
N LEU A 193 2.67 -10.11 21.19
CA LEU A 193 1.58 -9.17 21.44
C LEU A 193 0.24 -9.71 20.95
N GLY A 194 0.22 -10.37 19.80
CA GLY A 194 -0.99 -11.00 19.26
C GLY A 194 -1.50 -12.14 20.12
N LEU A 195 -0.61 -13.00 20.64
CA LEU A 195 -0.98 -14.08 21.54
C LEU A 195 -1.54 -13.59 22.87
N LEU A 196 -0.92 -12.52 23.44
CA LEU A 196 -1.24 -11.99 24.76
C LEU A 196 -2.45 -11.06 24.77
N ARG A 197 -2.67 -10.30 23.68
CA ARG A 197 -3.62 -9.18 23.69
C ARG A 197 -4.78 -9.30 22.72
N LEU A 198 -4.66 -10.09 21.64
CA LEU A 198 -5.78 -10.27 20.73
C LEU A 198 -6.81 -11.25 21.30
N PRO A 199 -8.11 -10.92 21.22
CA PRO A 199 -9.17 -11.77 21.77
C PRO A 199 -9.17 -13.13 21.06
N LYS A 200 -9.33 -14.20 21.84
CA LYS A 200 -9.57 -15.54 21.28
C LYS A 200 -10.92 -15.51 20.57
N ALA A 201 -11.03 -16.20 19.43
CA ALA A 201 -12.32 -16.35 18.76
C ALA A 201 -13.33 -16.95 19.75
N ASP A 202 -14.47 -16.26 19.91
CA ASP A 202 -15.56 -16.81 20.71
C ASP A 202 -16.21 -17.95 19.91
N PRO A 203 -16.19 -19.21 20.41
CA PRO A 203 -16.79 -20.34 19.69
C PRO A 203 -18.29 -20.17 19.45
N LYS A 204 -18.95 -19.28 20.19
CA LYS A 204 -20.40 -19.00 20.11
C LYS A 204 -20.77 -17.92 19.10
N ARG A 205 -19.78 -17.16 18.59
CA ARG A 205 -20.02 -16.20 17.50
C ARG A 205 -19.93 -16.96 16.18
N GLU A 206 -21.06 -17.37 15.64
CA GLU A 206 -21.14 -17.83 14.25
C GLU A 206 -20.50 -16.78 13.35
N PRO A 207 -19.59 -17.15 12.42
CA PRO A 207 -19.02 -16.24 11.46
C PRO A 207 -20.15 -15.48 10.74
N GLU A 208 -19.99 -14.17 10.55
CA GLU A 208 -20.99 -13.32 9.87
C GLU A 208 -21.37 -13.89 8.49
N ALA A 209 -20.44 -14.61 7.85
CA ALA A 209 -20.68 -15.38 6.62
C ALA A 209 -21.71 -16.53 6.79
N GLU A 210 -21.93 -17.04 8.00
CA GLU A 210 -22.99 -18.03 8.27
C GLU A 210 -24.33 -17.36 8.59
N ARG A 211 -24.32 -16.15 9.14
CA ARG A 211 -25.55 -15.37 9.41
C ARG A 211 -26.21 -14.87 8.12
N THR A 212 -25.41 -14.38 7.17
CA THR A 212 -25.90 -13.88 5.87
C THR A 212 -26.25 -15.01 4.90
N ALA A 213 -25.79 -16.23 5.12
CA ALA A 213 -26.03 -17.39 4.29
C ALA A 213 -27.19 -18.28 4.76
N ARG A 214 -27.97 -17.88 5.78
CA ARG A 214 -29.20 -18.58 6.13
C ARG A 214 -30.33 -18.15 5.19
N PRO A 215 -30.64 -18.92 4.12
CA PRO A 215 -31.91 -18.79 3.43
C PRO A 215 -32.98 -19.30 4.41
N THR A 216 -34.03 -18.56 4.56
CA THR A 216 -35.28 -19.03 5.18
C THR A 216 -35.80 -20.23 4.37
N GLY A 217 -35.38 -21.44 4.74
CA GLY A 217 -35.87 -22.69 4.16
C GLY A 217 -34.90 -23.43 3.23
N GLY A 218 -34.32 -24.52 3.72
CA GLY A 218 -33.81 -25.62 2.90
C GLY A 218 -32.29 -25.75 2.77
N THR A 219 -31.79 -26.93 3.14
CA THR A 219 -30.47 -27.55 2.88
C THR A 219 -29.26 -26.64 2.72
N THR A 220 -28.51 -26.51 3.79
CA THR A 220 -27.19 -25.86 3.83
C THR A 220 -26.17 -26.63 2.98
N ARG A 221 -26.07 -26.30 1.68
CA ARG A 221 -24.95 -26.75 0.86
C ARG A 221 -23.70 -26.08 1.39
N ARG A 222 -22.82 -26.81 2.05
CA ARG A 222 -21.49 -26.32 2.47
C ARG A 222 -20.75 -25.83 1.22
N VAL A 223 -20.76 -24.52 0.97
CA VAL A 223 -19.95 -23.91 -0.08
C VAL A 223 -18.49 -24.18 0.29
N SER A 224 -17.75 -24.87 -0.59
CA SER A 224 -16.34 -25.20 -0.35
C SER A 224 -15.54 -23.91 -0.15
N LEU A 225 -14.49 -23.97 0.67
CA LEU A 225 -13.57 -22.84 0.92
C LEU A 225 -13.01 -22.31 -0.42
N ALA A 226 -12.71 -23.20 -1.35
CA ALA A 226 -12.24 -22.87 -2.70
C ALA A 226 -13.24 -22.01 -3.50
N ALA A 227 -14.54 -22.28 -3.37
CA ALA A 227 -15.58 -21.48 -4.01
C ALA A 227 -15.79 -20.12 -3.32
N ARG A 228 -15.51 -20.04 -2.01
CA ARG A 228 -15.56 -18.78 -1.26
C ARG A 228 -14.38 -17.86 -1.58
N LEU A 229 -13.21 -18.41 -1.91
CA LEU A 229 -12.00 -17.66 -2.21
C LEU A 229 -11.87 -17.25 -3.68
N ASP A 230 -12.72 -17.77 -4.56
CA ASP A 230 -12.62 -17.56 -6.01
C ASP A 230 -11.18 -17.83 -6.56
N LEU A 231 -10.67 -19.03 -6.28
CA LEU A 231 -9.35 -19.43 -6.72
C LEU A 231 -9.07 -19.22 -8.23
N PRO A 232 -10.05 -19.45 -9.16
CA PRO A 232 -9.84 -19.16 -10.58
C PRO A 232 -9.72 -17.66 -10.88
N GLY A 233 -10.49 -16.80 -10.21
CA GLY A 233 -10.36 -15.34 -10.32
C GLY A 233 -8.98 -14.88 -9.85
N MET A 234 -8.52 -15.40 -8.71
CA MET A 234 -7.15 -15.14 -8.21
C MET A 234 -6.08 -15.61 -9.20
N GLY A 235 -6.24 -16.80 -9.79
CA GLY A 235 -5.28 -17.34 -10.77
C GLY A 235 -5.20 -16.48 -12.03
N LEU A 236 -6.32 -16.03 -12.56
CA LEU A 236 -6.39 -15.13 -13.72
C LEU A 236 -5.77 -13.76 -13.40
N PHE A 237 -6.07 -13.19 -12.23
CA PHE A 237 -5.48 -11.94 -11.78
C PHE A 237 -3.98 -12.05 -11.58
N ALA A 238 -3.51 -13.16 -10.98
CA ALA A 238 -2.09 -13.44 -10.85
C ALA A 238 -1.42 -13.59 -12.22
N ALA A 239 -2.01 -14.36 -13.14
CA ALA A 239 -1.49 -14.53 -14.49
C ALA A 239 -1.41 -13.20 -15.23
N MET A 240 -2.43 -12.35 -15.14
CA MET A 240 -2.43 -11.00 -15.71
C MET A 240 -1.27 -10.15 -15.17
N LEU A 241 -1.14 -10.06 -13.82
CA LEU A 241 -0.13 -9.22 -13.20
C LEU A 241 1.29 -9.75 -13.43
N VAL A 242 1.49 -11.08 -13.35
CA VAL A 242 2.82 -11.69 -13.58
C VAL A 242 3.24 -11.49 -15.04
N SER A 243 2.35 -11.76 -16.00
CA SER A 243 2.67 -11.58 -17.42
C SER A 243 2.94 -10.11 -17.76
N LEU A 244 2.15 -9.18 -17.19
CA LEU A 244 2.38 -7.74 -17.37
C LEU A 244 3.72 -7.32 -16.77
N LEU A 245 4.06 -7.79 -15.57
CA LEU A 245 5.31 -7.48 -14.90
C LEU A 245 6.51 -8.03 -15.68
N LEU A 246 6.44 -9.29 -16.12
CA LEU A 246 7.48 -9.89 -16.95
C LEU A 246 7.71 -9.10 -18.25
N PHE A 247 6.65 -8.67 -18.91
CA PHE A 247 6.75 -7.81 -20.09
C PHE A 247 7.43 -6.49 -19.78
N LEU A 248 6.99 -5.79 -18.71
CA LEU A 248 7.53 -4.48 -18.32
C LEU A 248 9.00 -4.56 -17.86
N MET A 249 9.42 -5.69 -17.30
CA MET A 249 10.81 -5.92 -16.87
C MET A 249 11.72 -6.32 -18.02
N ASN A 250 11.17 -6.81 -19.16
CA ASN A 250 11.90 -7.29 -20.33
C ASN A 250 11.31 -6.67 -21.61
N LEU A 251 11.46 -5.36 -21.78
CA LEU A 251 10.88 -4.60 -22.90
C LEU A 251 11.55 -4.94 -24.26
N HIS A 252 11.66 -6.21 -24.59
CA HIS A 252 12.18 -6.65 -25.89
C HIS A 252 11.03 -6.98 -26.85
N LEU A 253 11.20 -6.69 -28.13
CA LEU A 253 10.20 -7.01 -29.17
C LEU A 253 9.83 -8.49 -29.20
N ARG A 254 10.72 -9.37 -28.78
CA ARG A 254 10.48 -10.82 -28.68
C ARG A 254 9.43 -11.16 -27.64
N ASP A 255 9.21 -10.34 -26.63
CA ASP A 255 8.41 -10.67 -25.44
C ASP A 255 6.98 -10.09 -25.50
N TRP A 256 6.55 -9.58 -26.66
CA TRP A 256 5.19 -9.05 -26.86
C TRP A 256 4.08 -10.06 -26.58
N TYR A 257 4.38 -11.37 -26.69
CA TYR A 257 3.43 -12.41 -26.30
C TYR A 257 3.02 -12.33 -24.82
N LEU A 258 3.90 -11.83 -23.95
CA LEU A 258 3.58 -11.60 -22.52
C LEU A 258 2.52 -10.51 -22.36
N LEU A 259 2.57 -9.45 -23.16
CA LEU A 259 1.52 -8.43 -23.16
C LEU A 259 0.19 -8.97 -23.67
N ALA A 260 0.23 -9.79 -24.73
CA ALA A 260 -0.97 -10.47 -25.24
C ALA A 260 -1.56 -11.43 -24.19
N LEU A 261 -0.68 -12.18 -23.48
CA LEU A 261 -1.10 -13.05 -22.38
C LEU A 261 -1.69 -12.26 -21.22
N ALA A 262 -1.08 -11.13 -20.85
CA ALA A 262 -1.62 -10.25 -19.82
C ALA A 262 -2.99 -9.69 -20.20
N ALA A 263 -3.16 -9.26 -21.45
CA ALA A 263 -4.45 -8.78 -21.97
C ALA A 263 -5.50 -9.88 -21.98
N ALA A 264 -5.16 -11.09 -22.45
CA ALA A 264 -6.07 -12.24 -22.49
C ALA A 264 -6.47 -12.67 -21.06
N ALA A 265 -5.52 -12.78 -20.15
CA ALA A 265 -5.79 -13.10 -18.74
C ALA A 265 -6.64 -12.02 -18.07
N GLY A 266 -6.39 -10.73 -18.36
CA GLY A 266 -7.18 -9.60 -17.87
C GLY A 266 -8.60 -9.60 -18.39
N ALA A 267 -8.80 -9.88 -19.67
CA ALA A 267 -10.13 -10.02 -20.27
C ALA A 267 -10.90 -11.21 -19.67
N ALA A 268 -10.23 -12.36 -19.51
CA ALA A 268 -10.80 -13.54 -18.88
C ALA A 268 -11.15 -13.28 -17.41
N PHE A 269 -10.27 -12.59 -16.67
CA PHE A 269 -10.50 -12.14 -15.31
C PHE A 269 -11.74 -11.23 -15.23
N ALA A 270 -11.80 -10.18 -16.06
CA ALA A 270 -12.92 -9.26 -16.08
C ALA A 270 -14.25 -9.96 -16.42
N ALA A 271 -14.25 -10.82 -17.46
CA ALA A 271 -15.44 -11.58 -17.85
C ALA A 271 -15.92 -12.51 -16.73
N ARG A 272 -14.99 -13.13 -15.98
CA ARG A 272 -15.31 -13.98 -14.84
C ARG A 272 -15.85 -13.17 -13.66
N GLU A 273 -15.15 -12.10 -13.24
CA GLU A 273 -15.52 -11.29 -12.07
C GLU A 273 -16.89 -10.63 -12.23
N LEU A 274 -17.23 -10.22 -13.45
CA LEU A 274 -18.56 -9.67 -13.76
C LEU A 274 -19.69 -10.70 -13.65
N ARG A 275 -19.39 -12.01 -13.79
CA ARG A 275 -20.37 -13.10 -13.71
C ARG A 275 -20.36 -13.83 -12.36
N ALA A 276 -19.28 -13.73 -11.59
CA ALA A 276 -19.15 -14.44 -10.34
C ALA A 276 -20.15 -13.93 -9.28
N ALA A 277 -20.76 -14.84 -8.53
CA ALA A 277 -21.63 -14.47 -7.40
C ALA A 277 -20.83 -13.86 -6.23
N THR A 278 -19.62 -14.37 -6.02
CA THR A 278 -18.66 -13.88 -5.02
C THR A 278 -17.32 -13.60 -5.70
N PRO A 279 -17.21 -12.45 -6.41
CA PRO A 279 -16.02 -12.14 -7.20
C PRO A 279 -14.78 -11.95 -6.31
N PHE A 280 -13.57 -12.25 -6.82
CA PHE A 280 -12.30 -11.99 -6.12
C PHE A 280 -12.10 -10.48 -5.90
N ILE A 281 -12.31 -9.70 -6.94
CA ILE A 281 -12.38 -8.23 -6.91
C ILE A 281 -13.70 -7.82 -7.54
N ASP A 282 -14.55 -7.12 -6.83
CA ASP A 282 -15.84 -6.68 -7.37
C ASP A 282 -15.67 -5.58 -8.43
N LEU A 283 -15.49 -5.98 -9.69
CA LEU A 283 -15.36 -5.06 -10.82
C LEU A 283 -16.67 -4.32 -11.14
N ARG A 284 -17.82 -4.77 -10.59
CA ARG A 284 -19.09 -4.06 -10.75
C ARG A 284 -19.06 -2.68 -10.09
N VAL A 285 -18.19 -2.49 -9.10
CA VAL A 285 -17.88 -1.16 -8.50
C VAL A 285 -17.39 -0.19 -9.56
N LEU A 286 -16.71 -0.68 -10.60
CA LEU A 286 -16.18 0.12 -11.70
C LEU A 286 -17.26 0.41 -12.77
N GLY A 287 -18.32 -0.41 -12.84
CA GLY A 287 -19.36 -0.31 -13.86
C GLY A 287 -20.21 0.95 -13.69
N GLY A 288 -20.17 1.87 -14.67
CA GLY A 288 -20.97 3.09 -14.67
C GLY A 288 -20.44 4.24 -13.79
N ASN A 289 -19.41 4.03 -12.96
CA ASN A 289 -18.82 5.08 -12.13
C ASN A 289 -17.51 5.62 -12.76
N THR A 290 -17.68 6.37 -13.85
CA THR A 290 -16.55 7.00 -14.56
C THR A 290 -15.65 7.88 -13.64
N PRO A 291 -16.18 8.67 -12.69
CA PRO A 291 -15.34 9.42 -11.75
C PRO A 291 -14.42 8.54 -10.92
N LEU A 292 -14.92 7.41 -10.44
CA LEU A 292 -14.14 6.47 -9.63
C LEU A 292 -13.04 5.79 -10.46
N LEU A 293 -13.35 5.39 -11.71
CA LEU A 293 -12.36 4.89 -12.68
C LEU A 293 -11.24 5.91 -12.94
N ALA A 294 -11.60 7.16 -13.16
CA ALA A 294 -10.62 8.24 -13.35
C ALA A 294 -9.75 8.44 -12.09
N THR A 295 -10.31 8.24 -10.90
CA THR A 295 -9.55 8.32 -9.64
C THR A 295 -8.57 7.16 -9.51
N TYR A 296 -8.92 5.94 -9.91
CA TYR A 296 -7.97 4.81 -9.93
C TYR A 296 -6.87 5.00 -10.97
N GLY A 297 -7.19 5.51 -12.16
CA GLY A 297 -6.20 5.87 -13.17
C GLY A 297 -5.22 6.93 -12.66
N ARG A 298 -5.74 7.98 -12.01
CA ARG A 298 -4.90 9.00 -11.34
C ARG A 298 -4.03 8.39 -10.24
N ALA A 299 -4.57 7.50 -9.43
CA ALA A 299 -3.81 6.81 -8.39
C ALA A 299 -2.65 6.02 -8.98
N LEU A 300 -2.91 5.18 -9.99
CA LEU A 300 -1.87 4.41 -10.67
C LEU A 300 -0.74 5.33 -11.14
N VAL A 301 -1.07 6.37 -11.89
CA VAL A 301 -0.07 7.31 -12.46
C VAL A 301 0.69 8.06 -11.37
N ALA A 302 -0.01 8.55 -10.33
CA ALA A 302 0.63 9.24 -9.20
C ALA A 302 1.61 8.32 -8.46
N TYR A 303 1.25 7.05 -8.26
CA TYR A 303 2.12 6.08 -7.61
C TYR A 303 3.29 5.65 -8.48
N VAL A 304 3.14 5.60 -9.83
CA VAL A 304 4.28 5.44 -10.74
C VAL A 304 5.32 6.53 -10.48
N VAL A 305 4.92 7.79 -10.44
CA VAL A 305 5.86 8.91 -10.20
C VAL A 305 6.45 8.83 -8.79
N SER A 306 5.62 8.60 -7.76
CA SER A 306 6.06 8.57 -6.36
C SER A 306 7.07 7.45 -6.08
N TYR A 307 6.83 6.24 -6.60
CA TYR A 307 7.73 5.11 -6.36
C TYR A 307 8.95 5.13 -7.28
N SER A 308 8.84 5.68 -8.50
CA SER A 308 10.01 5.96 -9.34
C SER A 308 10.97 6.93 -8.66
N PHE A 309 10.44 7.97 -8.01
CA PHE A 309 11.25 8.85 -7.19
C PHE A 309 11.85 8.10 -6.00
N LEU A 310 11.03 7.43 -5.19
CA LEU A 310 11.51 6.75 -3.99
C LEU A 310 12.64 5.76 -4.29
N TYR A 311 12.49 4.92 -5.31
CA TYR A 311 13.48 3.89 -5.62
C TYR A 311 14.58 4.39 -6.56
N GLY A 312 14.21 5.08 -7.64
CA GLY A 312 15.15 5.50 -8.66
C GLY A 312 16.05 6.64 -8.18
N PHE A 313 15.48 7.68 -7.57
CA PHE A 313 16.29 8.78 -7.03
C PHE A 313 17.22 8.29 -5.92
N THR A 314 16.76 7.39 -5.04
CA THR A 314 17.61 6.81 -3.98
C THR A 314 18.78 6.00 -4.57
N GLN A 315 18.53 5.13 -5.57
CA GLN A 315 19.60 4.36 -6.21
C GLN A 315 20.62 5.27 -6.89
N TRP A 316 20.16 6.34 -7.58
CA TRP A 316 21.05 7.30 -8.20
C TRP A 316 21.87 8.09 -7.16
N THR A 317 21.28 8.49 -6.02
CA THR A 317 22.04 9.18 -4.96
C THR A 317 23.12 8.30 -4.36
N GLU A 318 22.95 6.98 -4.34
CA GLU A 318 23.96 6.02 -3.88
C GLU A 318 25.02 5.71 -4.95
N GLU A 319 24.63 5.46 -6.18
CA GLU A 319 25.51 4.95 -7.22
C GLU A 319 26.04 6.06 -8.15
N GLY A 320 25.17 6.96 -8.60
CA GLY A 320 25.49 8.04 -9.52
C GLY A 320 26.08 9.29 -8.83
N PHE A 321 25.65 9.58 -7.59
CA PHE A 321 26.14 10.70 -6.79
C PHE A 321 27.17 10.28 -5.75
N GLY A 322 27.19 8.99 -5.35
CA GLY A 322 28.19 8.41 -4.43
C GLY A 322 27.87 8.57 -2.94
N LEU A 323 26.61 8.80 -2.54
CA LEU A 323 26.23 8.80 -1.14
C LEU A 323 26.25 7.39 -0.54
N THR A 324 26.56 7.32 0.75
CA THR A 324 26.32 6.07 1.50
C THR A 324 24.83 5.83 1.66
N PRO A 325 24.37 4.58 1.85
CA PRO A 325 22.94 4.28 2.07
C PRO A 325 22.31 5.06 3.22
N PHE A 326 23.09 5.35 4.25
CA PHE A 326 22.64 6.18 5.38
C PHE A 326 22.39 7.64 4.95
N HIS A 327 23.32 8.24 4.20
CA HIS A 327 23.13 9.61 3.69
C HIS A 327 22.06 9.70 2.62
N ALA A 328 21.88 8.67 1.79
CA ALA A 328 20.76 8.58 0.85
C ALA A 328 19.41 8.53 1.58
N GLY A 329 19.32 7.78 2.68
CA GLY A 329 18.16 7.79 3.58
C GLY A 329 17.90 9.15 4.22
N LEU A 330 18.95 9.85 4.68
CA LEU A 330 18.85 11.21 5.22
C LEU A 330 18.33 12.20 4.17
N ALA A 331 18.77 12.08 2.93
CA ALA A 331 18.34 12.95 1.82
C ALA A 331 16.82 12.85 1.53
N GLN A 332 16.17 11.76 1.93
CA GLN A 332 14.73 11.58 1.79
C GLN A 332 13.91 12.26 2.90
N ILE A 333 14.52 12.59 4.04
CA ILE A 333 13.79 13.15 5.20
C ILE A 333 13.03 14.45 4.85
N PRO A 334 13.59 15.43 4.11
CA PRO A 334 12.87 16.65 3.78
C PRO A 334 11.55 16.38 3.03
N MET A 335 11.54 15.39 2.11
CA MET A 335 10.35 14.98 1.38
C MET A 335 9.25 14.51 2.34
N PHE A 336 9.57 13.57 3.22
CA PHE A 336 8.57 12.97 4.10
C PHE A 336 8.07 13.93 5.18
N LEU A 337 8.95 14.78 5.74
CA LEU A 337 8.55 15.82 6.70
C LEU A 337 7.60 16.82 6.07
N LEU A 338 7.95 17.32 4.87
CA LEU A 338 7.08 18.25 4.15
C LEU A 338 5.77 17.58 3.74
N ALA A 339 5.80 16.33 3.25
CA ALA A 339 4.61 15.56 2.92
C ALA A 339 3.65 15.42 4.11
N THR A 340 4.19 15.16 5.30
CA THR A 340 3.40 15.07 6.53
C THR A 340 2.78 16.42 6.87
N GLY A 341 3.58 17.50 6.86
CA GLY A 341 3.10 18.86 7.12
C GLY A 341 2.01 19.29 6.14
N VAL A 342 2.24 19.08 4.85
CA VAL A 342 1.27 19.37 3.78
C VAL A 342 -0.01 18.55 3.94
N SER A 343 0.08 17.26 4.30
CA SER A 343 -1.10 16.41 4.55
C SER A 343 -1.94 16.95 5.71
N VAL A 344 -1.31 17.36 6.83
CA VAL A 344 -2.00 17.92 8.00
C VAL A 344 -2.68 19.26 7.67
N VAL A 345 -1.96 20.16 7.01
CA VAL A 345 -2.49 21.48 6.65
C VAL A 345 -3.61 21.36 5.61
N SER A 346 -3.38 20.55 4.57
CA SER A 346 -4.35 20.35 3.48
C SER A 346 -5.58 19.55 3.93
N GLY A 347 -5.50 18.78 5.02
CA GLY A 347 -6.63 18.06 5.61
C GLY A 347 -7.79 18.99 5.98
N ARG A 348 -7.50 20.25 6.31
CA ARG A 348 -8.50 21.28 6.64
C ARG A 348 -9.24 21.86 5.43
N SER A 349 -8.71 21.68 4.23
CA SER A 349 -9.31 22.18 2.99
C SER A 349 -10.23 21.13 2.37
N THR A 350 -11.40 21.55 1.89
CA THR A 350 -12.38 20.66 1.22
C THR A 350 -12.14 20.50 -0.28
N SER A 351 -11.27 21.34 -0.88
CA SER A 351 -11.03 21.33 -2.32
C SER A 351 -10.16 20.14 -2.77
N VAL A 352 -10.78 19.05 -3.15
CA VAL A 352 -10.08 17.86 -3.70
C VAL A 352 -9.39 18.18 -5.02
N ARG A 353 -10.07 18.87 -5.95
CA ARG A 353 -9.51 19.24 -7.25
C ARG A 353 -8.26 20.11 -7.14
N GLY A 354 -8.27 21.11 -6.27
CA GLY A 354 -7.12 21.98 -6.04
C GLY A 354 -5.89 21.22 -5.54
N LYS A 355 -6.09 20.27 -4.62
CA LYS A 355 -5.01 19.41 -4.10
C LYS A 355 -4.39 18.56 -5.20
N LEU A 356 -5.22 17.94 -6.06
CA LEU A 356 -4.75 17.10 -7.16
C LEU A 356 -4.00 17.93 -8.21
N LEU A 357 -4.47 19.13 -8.55
CA LEU A 357 -3.78 20.05 -9.50
C LEU A 357 -2.44 20.53 -8.95
N LEU A 358 -2.39 20.96 -7.70
CA LEU A 358 -1.14 21.37 -7.05
C LEU A 358 -0.16 20.18 -6.92
N GLY A 359 -0.69 18.99 -6.61
CA GLY A 359 0.10 17.77 -6.59
C GLY A 359 0.67 17.42 -7.95
N ALA A 360 -0.11 17.52 -9.03
CA ALA A 360 0.36 17.30 -10.39
C ALA A 360 1.45 18.32 -10.80
N ALA A 361 1.21 19.61 -10.54
CA ALA A 361 2.18 20.66 -10.81
C ALA A 361 3.49 20.44 -10.03
N GLY A 362 3.40 20.09 -8.74
CA GLY A 362 4.57 19.79 -7.92
C GLY A 362 5.37 18.59 -8.44
N GLN A 363 4.70 17.52 -8.92
CA GLN A 363 5.38 16.39 -9.56
C GLN A 363 6.13 16.82 -10.84
N ILE A 364 5.49 17.61 -11.70
CA ILE A 364 6.11 18.11 -12.93
C ILE A 364 7.33 18.96 -12.60
N VAL A 365 7.19 19.93 -11.67
CA VAL A 365 8.30 20.79 -11.26
C VAL A 365 9.46 19.95 -10.70
N ALA A 366 9.17 18.98 -9.84
CA ALA A 366 10.22 18.09 -9.31
C ALA A 366 10.94 17.32 -10.43
N CYS A 367 10.21 16.80 -11.42
CA CYS A 367 10.81 16.10 -12.56
C CYS A 367 11.70 17.03 -13.39
N LEU A 368 11.28 18.27 -13.63
CA LEU A 368 12.10 19.27 -14.36
C LEU A 368 13.38 19.60 -13.60
N VAL A 369 13.33 19.71 -12.26
CA VAL A 369 14.54 19.95 -11.45
C VAL A 369 15.43 18.71 -11.45
N ILE A 370 14.88 17.47 -11.44
CA ILE A 370 15.68 16.25 -11.58
C ILE A 370 16.48 16.25 -12.90
N LEU A 371 15.91 16.72 -13.99
CA LEU A 371 16.61 16.82 -15.29
C LEU A 371 17.80 17.80 -15.26
N MET A 372 17.89 18.67 -14.25
CA MET A 372 19.02 19.59 -14.06
C MET A 372 20.12 18.99 -13.16
N LEU A 373 19.89 17.82 -12.54
CA LEU A 373 20.87 17.18 -11.67
C LEU A 373 21.96 16.49 -12.49
N GLY A 374 23.18 16.56 -11.98
CA GLY A 374 24.35 15.83 -12.46
C GLY A 374 25.13 15.21 -11.31
N GLY A 375 26.15 14.40 -11.61
CA GLY A 375 27.03 13.81 -10.60
C GLY A 375 27.75 14.85 -9.72
N ASP A 376 28.01 16.03 -10.26
CA ASP A 376 28.71 17.14 -9.57
C ASP A 376 27.74 18.19 -8.99
N SER A 377 26.45 17.92 -8.96
CA SER A 377 25.44 18.83 -8.40
C SER A 377 25.68 19.05 -6.91
N PRO A 378 25.49 20.27 -6.39
CA PRO A 378 25.66 20.51 -4.96
C PRO A 378 24.56 19.79 -4.15
N LEU A 379 24.89 19.31 -2.97
CA LEU A 379 23.99 18.55 -2.11
C LEU A 379 22.64 19.23 -1.85
N TRP A 380 22.63 20.57 -1.75
CA TRP A 380 21.40 21.33 -1.52
C TRP A 380 20.36 21.14 -2.66
N MET A 381 20.81 20.89 -3.92
CA MET A 381 19.88 20.60 -5.03
C MET A 381 19.15 19.28 -4.83
N LEU A 382 19.83 18.26 -4.31
CA LEU A 382 19.21 16.97 -3.97
C LEU A 382 18.15 17.16 -2.90
N LEU A 383 18.48 17.93 -1.86
CA LEU A 383 17.53 18.23 -0.77
C LEU A 383 16.35 19.07 -1.28
N LEU A 384 16.61 20.01 -2.21
CA LEU A 384 15.55 20.82 -2.83
C LEU A 384 14.59 19.96 -3.64
N VAL A 385 15.09 19.02 -4.46
CA VAL A 385 14.24 18.06 -5.19
C VAL A 385 13.39 17.24 -4.25
N ALA A 386 14.00 16.69 -3.20
CA ALA A 386 13.28 15.93 -2.18
C ALA A 386 12.20 16.79 -1.49
N LEU A 387 12.52 18.03 -1.17
CA LEU A 387 11.57 18.99 -0.59
C LEU A 387 10.40 19.28 -1.52
N ILE A 388 10.68 19.63 -2.80
CA ILE A 388 9.63 19.88 -3.80
C ILE A 388 8.72 18.67 -3.94
N PHE A 389 9.29 17.46 -3.96
CA PHE A 389 8.53 16.21 -4.10
C PHE A 389 7.64 15.90 -2.88
N GLY A 390 7.98 16.47 -1.72
CA GLY A 390 7.16 16.36 -0.50
C GLY A 390 5.75 16.96 -0.65
N VAL A 391 5.60 18.03 -1.45
CA VAL A 391 4.29 18.66 -1.68
C VAL A 391 3.31 17.69 -2.39
N PRO A 392 3.63 17.14 -3.58
CA PRO A 392 2.74 16.19 -4.24
C PRO A 392 2.51 14.92 -3.42
N GLN A 393 3.52 14.42 -2.71
CA GLN A 393 3.38 13.23 -1.88
C GLN A 393 2.33 13.43 -0.77
N GLY A 394 2.32 14.59 -0.11
CA GLY A 394 1.33 14.90 0.94
C GLY A 394 -0.06 15.17 0.39
N LEU A 395 -0.18 15.86 -0.75
CA LEU A 395 -1.47 16.22 -1.34
C LEU A 395 -2.16 15.03 -2.02
N ASN A 396 -1.43 14.26 -2.84
CA ASN A 396 -2.02 13.23 -3.68
C ASN A 396 -2.59 12.07 -2.87
N ASN A 397 -1.86 11.59 -1.86
CA ASN A 397 -2.32 10.48 -1.04
C ASN A 397 -3.66 10.80 -0.36
N LEU A 398 -3.76 11.96 0.30
CA LEU A 398 -4.98 12.39 0.97
C LEU A 398 -6.13 12.66 -0.03
N ALA A 399 -5.83 13.34 -1.15
CA ALA A 399 -6.84 13.70 -2.13
C ALA A 399 -7.41 12.46 -2.85
N LEU A 400 -6.58 11.47 -3.18
CA LEU A 400 -7.04 10.22 -3.80
C LEU A 400 -7.91 9.39 -2.87
N GLN A 401 -7.55 9.26 -1.59
CA GLN A 401 -8.38 8.58 -0.59
C GLN A 401 -9.73 9.28 -0.40
N ASN A 402 -9.72 10.61 -0.28
CA ASN A 402 -10.95 11.39 -0.18
C ASN A 402 -11.81 11.28 -1.44
N SER A 403 -11.20 11.29 -2.64
CA SER A 403 -11.94 11.12 -3.89
C SER A 403 -12.70 9.78 -3.92
N VAL A 404 -12.05 8.69 -3.52
CA VAL A 404 -12.72 7.38 -3.43
C VAL A 404 -13.86 7.42 -2.41
N TYR A 405 -13.64 8.02 -1.24
CA TYR A 405 -14.67 8.11 -0.21
C TYR A 405 -15.94 8.84 -0.70
N PHE A 406 -15.77 9.93 -1.46
CA PHE A 406 -16.92 10.70 -1.98
C PHE A 406 -17.54 10.12 -3.26
N GLN A 407 -16.79 9.36 -4.05
CA GLN A 407 -17.22 8.83 -5.34
C GLN A 407 -17.74 7.39 -5.26
N ALA A 408 -17.33 6.65 -4.24
CA ALA A 408 -17.76 5.27 -4.06
C ALA A 408 -19.21 5.19 -3.58
N ASP A 409 -19.89 4.11 -3.98
CA ASP A 409 -21.17 3.73 -3.40
C ASP A 409 -20.98 3.47 -1.88
N PRO A 410 -21.80 4.06 -0.99
CA PRO A 410 -21.70 3.86 0.46
C PRO A 410 -21.66 2.39 0.88
N GLU A 411 -22.41 1.51 0.20
CA GLU A 411 -22.44 0.07 0.49
C GLU A 411 -21.14 -0.65 0.06
N ARG A 412 -20.32 -0.04 -0.83
CA ARG A 412 -19.13 -0.62 -1.44
C ARG A 412 -17.84 0.15 -1.19
N THR A 413 -17.85 1.07 -0.23
CA THR A 413 -16.70 1.94 0.08
C THR A 413 -15.45 1.13 0.44
N ALA A 414 -15.59 0.03 1.18
CA ALA A 414 -14.47 -0.84 1.55
C ALA A 414 -13.82 -1.52 0.33
N SER A 415 -14.63 -2.05 -0.59
CA SER A 415 -14.16 -2.65 -1.86
C SER A 415 -13.46 -1.60 -2.72
N SER A 416 -14.01 -0.39 -2.78
CA SER A 416 -13.44 0.73 -3.54
C SER A 416 -12.09 1.17 -2.98
N ALA A 417 -11.95 1.24 -1.66
CA ALA A 417 -10.67 1.52 -1.01
C ALA A 417 -9.64 0.40 -1.22
N GLY A 418 -10.07 -0.86 -1.24
CA GLY A 418 -9.22 -2.00 -1.59
C GLY A 418 -8.70 -1.92 -3.01
N LEU A 419 -9.55 -1.56 -3.97
CA LEU A 419 -9.16 -1.33 -5.36
C LEU A 419 -8.15 -0.18 -5.50
N LEU A 420 -8.32 0.93 -4.77
CA LEU A 420 -7.35 2.02 -4.77
C LEU A 420 -5.94 1.51 -4.40
N ARG A 421 -5.83 0.65 -3.39
CA ARG A 421 -4.56 0.03 -3.00
C ARG A 421 -4.00 -0.89 -4.08
N THR A 422 -4.86 -1.68 -4.74
CA THR A 422 -4.45 -2.53 -5.86
C THR A 422 -3.82 -1.69 -6.98
N PHE A 423 -4.46 -0.59 -7.38
CA PHE A 423 -3.89 0.33 -8.37
C PHE A 423 -2.60 0.99 -7.91
N ALA A 424 -2.46 1.27 -6.61
CA ALA A 424 -1.21 1.76 -6.02
C ALA A 424 -0.07 0.72 -6.15
N TYR A 425 -0.35 -0.56 -5.89
CA TYR A 425 0.65 -1.63 -6.04
C TYR A 425 1.03 -1.86 -7.50
N ILE A 426 0.06 -1.82 -8.42
CA ILE A 426 0.35 -1.87 -9.86
C ILE A 426 1.24 -0.68 -10.26
N GLY A 427 0.92 0.53 -9.79
CA GLY A 427 1.75 1.71 -10.01
C GLY A 427 3.18 1.55 -9.50
N SER A 428 3.34 0.93 -8.32
CA SER A 428 4.67 0.64 -7.74
C SER A 428 5.46 -0.38 -8.56
N MET A 429 4.78 -1.40 -9.12
CA MET A 429 5.41 -2.39 -10.02
C MET A 429 5.84 -1.73 -11.34
N VAL A 430 4.99 -0.90 -11.93
CA VAL A 430 5.33 -0.12 -13.14
C VAL A 430 6.50 0.81 -12.87
N ALA A 431 6.55 1.48 -11.72
CA ALA A 431 7.66 2.32 -11.30
C ALA A 431 8.97 1.54 -11.19
N SER A 432 8.93 0.35 -10.58
CA SER A 432 10.10 -0.53 -10.46
C SER A 432 10.62 -0.95 -11.84
N SER A 433 9.71 -1.32 -12.75
CA SER A 433 10.06 -1.68 -14.14
C SER A 433 10.63 -0.49 -14.91
N ALA A 434 10.04 0.71 -14.76
CA ALA A 434 10.55 1.93 -15.37
C ALA A 434 11.95 2.27 -14.85
N THR A 435 12.20 2.09 -13.56
CA THR A 435 13.52 2.28 -12.94
C THR A 435 14.53 1.26 -13.51
N ALA A 436 14.14 -0.01 -13.61
CA ALA A 436 14.97 -1.07 -14.18
C ALA A 436 15.35 -0.77 -15.65
N ALA A 437 14.36 -0.38 -16.46
CA ALA A 437 14.57 -0.03 -17.87
C ALA A 437 15.43 1.22 -18.05
N SER A 438 15.32 2.19 -17.14
CA SER A 438 16.07 3.45 -17.20
C SER A 438 17.53 3.28 -16.79
N PHE A 439 17.80 2.51 -15.73
CA PHE A 439 19.16 2.33 -15.22
C PHE A 439 19.93 1.19 -15.87
N GLY A 440 19.25 0.11 -16.23
CA GLY A 440 19.91 -1.06 -16.81
C GLY A 440 20.92 -1.68 -15.84
N GLN A 441 22.22 -1.46 -16.10
CA GLN A 441 23.29 -2.02 -15.29
C GLN A 441 23.62 -1.16 -14.06
N HIS A 442 23.65 0.17 -14.21
CA HIS A 442 24.06 1.12 -13.18
C HIS A 442 23.12 2.31 -13.12
N ALA A 443 22.89 2.82 -11.90
CA ALA A 443 22.08 4.01 -11.66
C ALA A 443 22.88 5.29 -11.92
N ASP A 444 23.20 5.54 -13.18
CA ASP A 444 23.92 6.72 -13.63
C ASP A 444 23.00 7.95 -13.84
N THR A 445 23.60 9.11 -14.10
CA THR A 445 22.85 10.35 -14.34
C THR A 445 22.01 10.29 -15.63
N GLY A 446 22.51 9.60 -16.67
CA GLY A 446 21.75 9.39 -17.90
C GLY A 446 20.50 8.55 -17.67
N GLY A 447 20.60 7.52 -16.82
CA GLY A 447 19.48 6.70 -16.36
C GLY A 447 18.47 7.51 -15.53
N LEU A 448 18.97 8.36 -14.63
CA LEU A 448 18.09 9.25 -13.86
C LEU A 448 17.29 10.19 -14.78
N HIS A 449 17.93 10.76 -15.80
CA HIS A 449 17.24 11.63 -16.74
C HIS A 449 16.21 10.86 -17.58
N ARG A 450 16.52 9.63 -18.04
CA ARG A 450 15.53 8.77 -18.73
C ARG A 450 14.33 8.50 -17.83
N LEU A 451 14.57 8.16 -16.56
CA LEU A 451 13.51 7.97 -15.57
C LEU A 451 12.70 9.24 -15.32
N ALA A 452 13.36 10.40 -15.24
CA ALA A 452 12.71 11.70 -15.08
C ALA A 452 11.77 12.04 -16.25
N TRP A 453 12.14 11.68 -17.49
CA TRP A 453 11.24 11.84 -18.66
C TRP A 453 10.01 10.94 -18.56
N VAL A 454 10.16 9.69 -18.11
CA VAL A 454 9.02 8.78 -17.83
C VAL A 454 8.11 9.37 -16.76
N MET A 455 8.70 9.84 -15.66
CA MET A 455 7.98 10.48 -14.56
C MET A 455 7.26 11.76 -15.01
N LEU A 456 7.90 12.56 -15.86
CA LEU A 456 7.33 13.79 -16.41
C LEU A 456 6.12 13.48 -17.30
N GLY A 457 6.24 12.48 -18.20
CA GLY A 457 5.12 12.01 -19.01
C GLY A 457 3.95 11.52 -18.16
N ALA A 458 4.22 10.75 -17.13
CA ALA A 458 3.23 10.32 -16.16
C ALA A 458 2.62 11.51 -15.39
N GLY A 459 3.43 12.47 -14.95
CA GLY A 459 2.96 13.70 -14.27
C GLY A 459 2.05 14.57 -15.15
N VAL A 460 2.38 14.72 -16.44
CA VAL A 460 1.54 15.41 -17.43
C VAL A 460 0.23 14.64 -17.64
N LEU A 461 0.27 13.31 -17.79
CA LEU A 461 -0.94 12.48 -17.89
C LEU A 461 -1.83 12.63 -16.64
N TYR A 462 -1.23 12.64 -15.46
CA TYR A 462 -1.95 12.89 -14.21
C TYR A 462 -2.62 14.26 -14.18
N LEU A 463 -1.92 15.31 -14.64
CA LEU A 463 -2.46 16.66 -14.75
C LEU A 463 -3.64 16.70 -15.72
N LEU A 464 -3.51 16.10 -16.91
CA LEU A 464 -4.58 16.03 -17.89
C LEU A 464 -5.80 15.29 -17.37
N LEU A 465 -5.63 14.11 -16.76
CA LEU A 465 -6.71 13.36 -16.11
C LEU A 465 -7.43 14.18 -15.02
N THR A 466 -6.71 15.10 -14.37
CA THR A 466 -7.30 15.95 -13.33
C THR A 466 -7.99 17.19 -13.91
N LEU A 467 -7.45 17.78 -14.96
CA LEU A 467 -8.01 18.96 -15.63
C LEU A 467 -9.32 18.63 -16.34
N PHE A 468 -9.37 17.50 -17.06
CA PHE A 468 -10.55 17.10 -17.84
C PHE A 468 -11.66 16.49 -16.98
N ASP A 469 -11.39 16.13 -15.72
CA ASP A 469 -12.42 15.61 -14.83
C ASP A 469 -13.26 16.73 -14.21
N ARG A 470 -14.43 16.95 -14.81
CA ARG A 470 -15.41 17.93 -14.35
C ARG A 470 -16.15 17.52 -13.08
N THR A 471 -16.08 16.26 -12.68
CA THR A 471 -16.83 15.73 -11.54
C THR A 471 -16.22 16.13 -10.20
N LEU A 472 -14.90 16.37 -10.17
CA LEU A 472 -14.15 16.81 -8.98
C LEU A 472 -14.59 18.19 -8.44
N GLY A 473 -15.18 19.04 -9.29
CA GLY A 473 -15.68 20.35 -8.87
C GLY A 473 -17.03 20.29 -8.14
N ARG A 474 -17.83 19.22 -8.34
CA ARG A 474 -19.15 19.06 -7.73
C ARG A 474 -19.08 18.48 -6.29
N ALA A 475 -18.04 17.75 -5.96
CA ALA A 475 -17.84 17.18 -4.62
C ALA A 475 -17.63 18.24 -3.52
N ALA A 476 -17.25 19.48 -3.88
CA ALA A 476 -17.09 20.58 -2.93
C ALA A 476 -18.42 21.29 -2.56
N GLY A 477 -19.49 21.08 -3.33
CA GLY A 477 -20.76 21.81 -3.17
C GLY A 477 -21.84 21.14 -2.30
N THR A 478 -21.67 19.86 -1.95
CA THR A 478 -22.69 19.10 -1.22
C THR A 478 -22.56 19.20 0.31
N GLY A 479 -21.43 19.66 0.82
CA GLY A 479 -21.18 19.83 2.26
C GLY A 479 -21.89 21.04 2.90
N THR A 480 -22.39 22.00 2.11
CA THR A 480 -23.01 23.24 2.61
C THR A 480 -24.54 23.21 2.62
N ARG A 481 -25.19 22.14 2.19
CA ARG A 481 -26.65 22.02 2.16
C ARG A 481 -27.29 21.19 3.28
N ALA A 482 -26.48 20.63 4.19
CA ALA A 482 -26.99 19.82 5.31
C ALA A 482 -27.03 20.60 6.66
N SER A 483 -26.80 21.93 6.66
CA SER A 483 -26.86 22.78 7.86
C SER A 483 -27.57 24.12 7.56
N ALA A 484 -28.72 24.06 6.86
CA ALA A 484 -29.64 25.16 6.76
C ALA A 484 -31.05 24.68 7.06
#